data_0f9e405c1a46bbb035c2d3eb883b0963
#
_entry.id   0f9e405c1a46bbb035c2d3eb883b0963
#
_cell.length_a   1.000
_cell.length_b   1.000
_cell.length_c   1.000
_cell.angle_alpha   90.00
_cell.angle_beta   90.00
_cell.angle_gamma   90.00
#
_symmetry.space_group_name_H-M   'P 1'
#
loop_
_entity.id
_entity.type
_entity.pdbx_description
1 polymer ?
#
loop_
_entity_poly.entity_id
_entity_poly.type
_entity_poly.pdbx_seq_one_letter_code
_entity_poly.pdbx_strand_id
1 'polypeptide(L)'
;MSAASDFRESDSLNRVVRVRMKQFDVILDTRKNAIRIRTSIEREILDGDPGAAVVLDFKGVRVATVSFVDECIGVFLSNHASGFYGNHPVLAVNANEDIRETIAVTLAQRKLALLHMMDPPELLGGDEILNQTLSEAWTLGRFTAGDLAGSMGLSPQAVNNRLKALVRRGALRRALVIPAGGGKEFIYAIPENKSEKRAAGGGSQLGIVSRRRTRS
;
A
#
# COMPACT_ATOMS: atom_id res chain seq x y z
N MET A 1 7.69 30.45 -4.41
CA MET A 1 8.75 29.43 -4.63
C MET A 1 8.35 28.19 -3.85
N SER A 2 8.27 27.10 -4.51
CA SER A 2 7.35 25.98 -4.39
C SER A 2 7.71 25.01 -3.25
N ALA A 3 6.72 24.62 -2.43
CA ALA A 3 6.79 23.53 -1.43
C ALA A 3 6.99 22.12 -2.06
N ALA A 4 7.27 22.07 -3.36
CA ALA A 4 7.54 20.85 -4.11
C ALA A 4 8.98 20.34 -3.97
N SER A 5 9.91 21.13 -3.38
CA SER A 5 11.32 20.78 -3.28
C SER A 5 11.65 19.85 -2.10
N ASP A 6 10.88 19.90 -1.00
CA ASP A 6 11.20 19.14 0.22
C ASP A 6 10.80 17.66 0.16
N PHE A 7 10.04 17.27 -0.87
CA PHE A 7 9.71 15.86 -1.11
C PHE A 7 10.76 15.11 -1.93
N ARG A 8 11.82 15.79 -2.42
CA ARG A 8 12.93 15.13 -3.15
C ARG A 8 13.93 14.40 -2.26
N GLU A 9 13.96 14.69 -0.97
CA GLU A 9 14.79 13.96 0.00
C GLU A 9 14.25 12.55 0.29
N SER A 10 13.06 12.22 -0.20
CA SER A 10 12.44 10.90 -0.08
C SER A 10 12.59 10.02 -1.33
N ASP A 11 13.60 10.21 -2.17
CA ASP A 11 13.87 9.29 -3.30
C ASP A 11 14.26 7.87 -2.81
N SER A 12 14.68 7.73 -1.57
CA SER A 12 14.79 6.42 -0.90
C SER A 12 13.44 5.72 -0.71
N LEU A 13 12.31 6.47 -0.70
CA LEU A 13 10.95 5.93 -0.60
C LEU A 13 10.43 5.31 -1.90
N ASN A 14 11.22 5.31 -2.97
CA ASN A 14 10.84 4.84 -4.30
C ASN A 14 11.27 3.40 -4.59
N ARG A 15 12.03 2.77 -3.70
CA ARG A 15 12.47 1.40 -3.91
C ARG A 15 11.39 0.42 -3.46
N VAL A 16 11.15 -0.58 -4.31
CA VAL A 16 10.11 -1.58 -4.13
C VAL A 16 10.75 -2.95 -4.22
N VAL A 17 10.65 -3.73 -3.17
CA VAL A 17 10.91 -5.17 -3.18
C VAL A 17 9.64 -5.86 -3.66
N ARG A 18 9.60 -6.29 -4.91
CA ARG A 18 8.44 -6.98 -5.49
C ARG A 18 8.64 -8.48 -5.50
N VAL A 19 7.84 -9.16 -4.71
CA VAL A 19 7.80 -10.62 -4.63
C VAL A 19 6.67 -11.16 -5.51
N ARG A 20 7.01 -11.73 -6.65
CA ARG A 20 6.03 -12.35 -7.55
C ARG A 20 5.67 -13.74 -7.03
N MET A 21 4.51 -13.87 -6.39
CA MET A 21 4.08 -15.10 -5.75
C MET A 21 3.99 -16.29 -6.73
N LYS A 22 3.59 -16.03 -7.99
CA LYS A 22 3.55 -17.04 -9.07
C LYS A 22 4.90 -17.71 -9.37
N GLN A 23 6.04 -17.06 -9.10
CA GLN A 23 7.36 -17.68 -9.32
C GLN A 23 7.60 -18.91 -8.44
N PHE A 24 6.85 -19.02 -7.35
CA PHE A 24 6.94 -20.16 -6.44
C PHE A 24 5.97 -21.27 -6.81
N ASP A 25 4.70 -20.92 -7.09
CA ASP A 25 3.67 -21.82 -7.63
C ASP A 25 2.41 -21.00 -8.04
N VAL A 26 1.55 -21.65 -8.84
CA VAL A 26 0.21 -21.17 -9.19
C VAL A 26 -0.81 -21.50 -8.08
N ILE A 27 -0.55 -22.55 -7.31
CA ILE A 27 -1.31 -23.00 -6.14
C ILE A 27 -0.38 -22.94 -4.93
N LEU A 28 -0.68 -22.03 -4.03
CA LEU A 28 0.09 -21.81 -2.80
C LEU A 28 -0.61 -22.55 -1.64
N ASP A 29 -0.18 -23.80 -1.38
CA ASP A 29 -0.96 -24.71 -0.53
C ASP A 29 -0.22 -25.28 0.69
N THR A 30 1.11 -25.40 0.66
CA THR A 30 1.82 -26.08 1.74
C THR A 30 2.55 -25.15 2.71
N ARG A 31 2.54 -25.50 4.00
CA ARG A 31 3.33 -24.79 5.03
C ARG A 31 4.83 -24.79 4.73
N LYS A 32 5.35 -25.89 4.17
CA LYS A 32 6.78 -25.99 3.78
C LYS A 32 7.14 -24.93 2.75
N ASN A 33 6.33 -24.78 1.71
CA ASN A 33 6.52 -23.72 0.72
C ASN A 33 6.33 -22.33 1.34
N ALA A 34 5.34 -22.17 2.20
CA ALA A 34 5.08 -20.92 2.91
C ALA A 34 6.30 -20.44 3.72
N ILE A 35 6.93 -21.34 4.48
CA ILE A 35 8.15 -21.04 5.25
C ILE A 35 9.27 -20.60 4.32
N ARG A 36 9.50 -21.35 3.23
CA ARG A 36 10.57 -21.04 2.26
C ARG A 36 10.38 -19.67 1.62
N ILE A 37 9.14 -19.35 1.23
CA ILE A 37 8.81 -18.07 0.60
C ILE A 37 8.95 -16.94 1.60
N ARG A 38 8.43 -17.10 2.81
CA ARG A 38 8.58 -16.13 3.90
C ARG A 38 10.05 -15.83 4.18
N THR A 39 10.88 -16.85 4.32
CA THR A 39 12.33 -16.68 4.56
C THR A 39 13.01 -15.93 3.39
N SER A 40 12.56 -16.14 2.15
CA SER A 40 13.07 -15.38 1.01
C SER A 40 12.67 -13.90 1.08
N ILE A 41 11.42 -13.60 1.44
CA ILE A 41 10.93 -12.22 1.62
C ILE A 41 11.72 -11.53 2.74
N GLU A 42 11.87 -12.20 3.87
CA GLU A 42 12.59 -11.69 5.05
C GLU A 42 14.03 -11.34 4.71
N ARG A 43 14.72 -12.20 3.95
CA ARG A 43 16.11 -11.96 3.50
C ARG A 43 16.17 -10.74 2.56
N GLU A 44 15.30 -10.66 1.56
CA GLU A 44 15.29 -9.52 0.63
C GLU A 44 15.06 -8.19 1.34
N ILE A 45 14.29 -8.20 2.44
CA ILE A 45 14.05 -7.00 3.24
C ILE A 45 15.28 -6.63 4.08
N LEU A 46 15.90 -7.63 4.72
CA LEU A 46 17.08 -7.40 5.59
C LEU A 46 18.32 -6.98 4.79
N ASP A 47 18.45 -7.51 3.56
CA ASP A 47 19.56 -7.18 2.66
C ASP A 47 19.27 -5.93 1.81
N GLY A 48 18.04 -5.43 1.84
CA GLY A 48 17.55 -4.32 1.03
C GLY A 48 17.69 -2.94 1.66
N ASP A 49 17.16 -1.93 0.96
CA ASP A 49 17.19 -0.55 1.44
C ASP A 49 16.18 -0.33 2.58
N PRO A 50 16.59 0.34 3.67
CA PRO A 50 15.68 0.68 4.75
C PRO A 50 14.46 1.47 4.25
N GLY A 51 13.24 1.01 4.59
CA GLY A 51 11.99 1.67 4.22
C GLY A 51 11.47 1.39 2.80
N ALA A 52 12.14 0.54 2.01
CA ALA A 52 11.59 0.07 0.72
C ALA A 52 10.22 -0.59 0.94
N ALA A 53 9.26 -0.34 0.02
CA ALA A 53 7.97 -1.01 0.10
C ALA A 53 8.08 -2.47 -0.34
N VAL A 54 7.43 -3.38 0.41
CA VAL A 54 7.33 -4.80 0.06
C VAL A 54 6.00 -5.02 -0.64
N VAL A 55 6.06 -5.47 -1.90
CA VAL A 55 4.89 -5.74 -2.74
C VAL A 55 4.74 -7.23 -2.98
N LEU A 56 3.69 -7.83 -2.40
CA LEU A 56 3.32 -9.23 -2.65
C LEU A 56 2.42 -9.27 -3.90
N ASP A 57 2.98 -9.68 -5.02
CA ASP A 57 2.27 -9.69 -6.31
C ASP A 57 1.69 -11.08 -6.61
N PHE A 58 0.36 -11.18 -6.54
CA PHE A 58 -0.40 -12.42 -6.77
C PHE A 58 -0.79 -12.63 -8.24
N LYS A 59 -0.29 -11.81 -9.17
CA LYS A 59 -0.62 -11.97 -10.59
C LYS A 59 -0.35 -13.40 -11.08
N GLY A 60 -1.42 -14.08 -11.52
CA GLY A 60 -1.37 -15.44 -12.05
C GLY A 60 -1.31 -16.55 -10.99
N VAL A 61 -1.42 -16.23 -9.70
CA VAL A 61 -1.76 -17.21 -8.65
C VAL A 61 -3.26 -17.48 -8.71
N ARG A 62 -3.65 -18.75 -8.64
CA ARG A 62 -5.05 -19.17 -8.68
C ARG A 62 -5.64 -19.36 -7.29
N VAL A 63 -4.86 -20.00 -6.41
CA VAL A 63 -5.29 -20.39 -5.06
C VAL A 63 -4.17 -20.13 -4.06
N ALA A 64 -4.54 -19.63 -2.88
CA ALA A 64 -3.71 -19.61 -1.69
C ALA A 64 -4.52 -20.17 -0.51
N THR A 65 -4.06 -21.24 0.11
CA THR A 65 -4.77 -21.86 1.22
C THR A 65 -4.59 -21.09 2.52
N VAL A 66 -5.53 -21.25 3.45
CA VAL A 66 -5.45 -20.66 4.80
C VAL A 66 -4.12 -21.01 5.48
N SER A 67 -3.68 -22.28 5.40
CA SER A 67 -2.42 -22.74 6.00
C SER A 67 -1.19 -22.03 5.39
N PHE A 68 -1.21 -21.78 4.09
CA PHE A 68 -0.16 -21.05 3.41
C PHE A 68 -0.17 -19.57 3.82
N VAL A 69 -1.34 -18.92 3.77
CA VAL A 69 -1.49 -17.49 4.13
C VAL A 69 -1.08 -17.26 5.58
N ASP A 70 -1.52 -18.14 6.49
CA ASP A 70 -1.18 -18.07 7.92
C ASP A 70 0.32 -18.13 8.16
N GLU A 71 1.00 -19.09 7.56
CA GLU A 71 2.44 -19.32 7.75
C GLU A 71 3.30 -18.31 7.00
N CYS A 72 2.94 -17.96 5.77
CA CYS A 72 3.74 -17.05 4.95
C CYS A 72 3.48 -15.59 5.31
N ILE A 73 2.21 -15.17 5.22
CA ILE A 73 1.83 -13.74 5.35
C ILE A 73 1.56 -13.40 6.81
N GLY A 74 0.82 -14.24 7.53
CA GLY A 74 0.44 -13.99 8.92
C GLY A 74 1.65 -13.92 9.86
N VAL A 75 2.57 -14.89 9.76
CA VAL A 75 3.81 -14.88 10.56
C VAL A 75 4.71 -13.71 10.16
N PHE A 76 4.88 -13.45 8.85
CA PHE A 76 5.65 -12.32 8.36
C PHE A 76 5.13 -10.99 8.90
N LEU A 77 3.82 -10.71 8.78
CA LEU A 77 3.21 -9.49 9.30
C LEU A 77 3.25 -9.39 10.83
N SER A 78 3.19 -10.51 11.54
CA SER A 78 3.38 -10.52 13.01
C SER A 78 4.78 -10.05 13.40
N ASN A 79 5.81 -10.56 12.72
CA ASN A 79 7.19 -10.16 12.93
C ASN A 79 7.42 -8.70 12.52
N HIS A 80 6.81 -8.27 11.40
CA HIS A 80 6.85 -6.89 10.94
C HIS A 80 6.21 -5.94 11.98
N ALA A 81 5.05 -6.28 12.52
CA ALA A 81 4.34 -5.48 13.52
C ALA A 81 5.12 -5.38 14.85
N SER A 82 5.99 -6.35 15.17
CA SER A 82 6.90 -6.29 16.32
C SER A 82 8.16 -5.45 16.07
N GLY A 83 8.33 -4.92 14.86
CA GLY A 83 9.48 -4.09 14.48
C GLY A 83 10.72 -4.86 14.04
N PHE A 84 10.62 -6.19 13.89
CA PHE A 84 11.76 -7.05 13.57
C PHE A 84 12.48 -6.68 12.25
N TYR A 85 11.71 -6.22 11.24
CA TYR A 85 12.26 -5.83 9.93
C TYR A 85 12.36 -4.32 9.72
N GLY A 86 12.11 -3.50 10.74
CA GLY A 86 12.00 -2.06 10.57
C GLY A 86 10.64 -1.61 10.03
N ASN A 87 10.57 -0.43 9.43
CA ASN A 87 9.31 0.23 9.09
C ASN A 87 9.04 0.20 7.57
N HIS A 88 8.98 -1.00 6.99
CA HIS A 88 8.68 -1.21 5.57
C HIS A 88 7.16 -1.19 5.33
N PRO A 89 6.62 -0.41 4.39
CA PRO A 89 5.24 -0.61 3.94
C PRO A 89 5.11 -1.98 3.28
N VAL A 90 4.09 -2.74 3.67
CA VAL A 90 3.80 -4.05 3.08
C VAL A 90 2.43 -3.98 2.41
N LEU A 91 2.35 -4.36 1.16
CA LEU A 91 1.10 -4.34 0.42
C LEU A 91 0.99 -5.54 -0.54
N ALA A 92 -0.25 -5.92 -0.87
CA ALA A 92 -0.58 -6.91 -1.87
C ALA A 92 -1.14 -6.24 -3.14
N VAL A 93 -0.92 -6.89 -4.28
CA VAL A 93 -1.49 -6.50 -5.58
C VAL A 93 -1.94 -7.73 -6.35
N ASN A 94 -2.90 -7.55 -7.26
CA ASN A 94 -3.37 -8.56 -8.21
C ASN A 94 -3.88 -9.87 -7.55
N ALA A 95 -4.32 -9.84 -6.31
CA ALA A 95 -4.99 -10.97 -5.70
C ALA A 95 -6.42 -11.07 -6.26
N ASN A 96 -6.84 -12.28 -6.67
CA ASN A 96 -8.23 -12.55 -7.03
C ASN A 96 -9.11 -12.57 -5.79
N GLU A 97 -10.43 -12.66 -5.96
CA GLU A 97 -11.42 -12.58 -4.88
C GLU A 97 -11.19 -13.66 -3.81
N ASP A 98 -11.02 -14.92 -4.23
CA ASP A 98 -10.80 -16.05 -3.32
C ASP A 98 -9.53 -15.86 -2.46
N ILE A 99 -8.45 -15.35 -3.06
CA ILE A 99 -7.20 -15.07 -2.36
C ILE A 99 -7.38 -13.91 -1.37
N ARG A 100 -8.11 -12.85 -1.77
CA ARG A 100 -8.40 -11.71 -0.89
C ARG A 100 -9.20 -12.14 0.33
N GLU A 101 -10.25 -12.94 0.12
CA GLU A 101 -11.07 -13.47 1.20
C GLU A 101 -10.25 -14.36 2.14
N THR A 102 -9.45 -15.28 1.59
CA THR A 102 -8.55 -16.14 2.37
C THR A 102 -7.58 -15.31 3.22
N ILE A 103 -6.97 -14.28 2.64
CA ILE A 103 -6.07 -13.38 3.38
C ILE A 103 -6.84 -12.62 4.46
N ALA A 104 -8.00 -12.05 4.13
CA ALA A 104 -8.80 -11.26 5.06
C ALA A 104 -9.20 -12.07 6.29
N VAL A 105 -9.77 -13.26 6.09
CA VAL A 105 -10.22 -14.15 7.19
C VAL A 105 -9.02 -14.58 8.04
N THR A 106 -7.91 -14.97 7.41
CA THR A 106 -6.72 -15.46 8.13
C THR A 106 -6.09 -14.35 8.98
N LEU A 107 -5.94 -13.14 8.41
CA LEU A 107 -5.33 -12.01 9.11
C LEU A 107 -6.22 -11.44 10.22
N ALA A 108 -7.55 -11.44 10.03
CA ALA A 108 -8.49 -11.02 11.05
C ALA A 108 -8.36 -11.85 12.34
N GLN A 109 -8.17 -13.18 12.22
CA GLN A 109 -7.94 -14.08 13.37
C GLN A 109 -6.66 -13.69 14.16
N ARG A 110 -5.66 -13.17 13.48
CA ARG A 110 -4.42 -12.68 14.10
C ARG A 110 -4.47 -11.20 14.53
N LYS A 111 -5.59 -10.50 14.31
CA LYS A 111 -5.73 -9.04 14.50
C LYS A 111 -4.71 -8.24 13.67
N LEU A 112 -4.32 -8.80 12.53
CA LEU A 112 -3.44 -8.20 11.53
C LEU A 112 -4.26 -7.73 10.34
N ALA A 113 -3.63 -6.88 9.51
CA ALA A 113 -4.23 -6.45 8.26
C ALA A 113 -3.14 -6.17 7.21
N LEU A 114 -3.49 -6.32 5.94
CA LEU A 114 -2.62 -6.11 4.79
C LEU A 114 -3.30 -5.17 3.80
N LEU A 115 -2.62 -4.09 3.42
CA LEU A 115 -3.09 -3.20 2.36
C LEU A 115 -3.10 -3.96 1.03
N HIS A 116 -4.27 -4.07 0.39
CA HIS A 116 -4.41 -4.54 -0.98
C HIS A 116 -4.68 -3.35 -1.90
N MET A 117 -3.77 -3.16 -2.87
CA MET A 117 -3.89 -2.05 -3.83
C MET A 117 -4.82 -2.44 -4.96
N MET A 118 -5.96 -1.81 -4.99
CA MET A 118 -6.98 -1.80 -6.04
C MET A 118 -7.63 -0.41 -6.07
N ASP A 119 -8.67 -0.18 -6.83
CA ASP A 119 -9.38 1.10 -6.92
C ASP A 119 -10.86 0.92 -6.47
N PRO A 120 -11.22 1.42 -5.27
CA PRO A 120 -10.37 1.95 -4.19
C PRO A 120 -9.59 0.85 -3.46
N PRO A 121 -8.48 1.18 -2.75
CA PRO A 121 -7.71 0.20 -1.99
C PRO A 121 -8.49 -0.30 -0.77
N GLU A 122 -8.20 -1.53 -0.35
CA GLU A 122 -8.82 -2.17 0.81
C GLU A 122 -7.78 -2.68 1.81
N LEU A 123 -8.20 -2.84 3.05
CA LEU A 123 -7.38 -3.38 4.14
C LEU A 123 -7.86 -4.78 4.48
N LEU A 124 -7.23 -5.80 3.90
CA LEU A 124 -7.58 -7.21 4.14
C LEU A 124 -7.32 -7.59 5.60
N GLY A 125 -8.33 -8.07 6.30
CA GLY A 125 -8.28 -8.36 7.75
C GLY A 125 -8.46 -7.13 8.64
N GLY A 126 -8.61 -5.93 8.06
CA GLY A 126 -8.97 -4.70 8.77
C GLY A 126 -10.45 -4.68 9.15
N ASP A 127 -10.77 -3.91 10.19
CA ASP A 127 -12.16 -3.62 10.53
C ASP A 127 -12.80 -2.60 9.57
N GLU A 128 -14.12 -2.52 9.59
CA GLU A 128 -14.88 -1.62 8.73
C GLU A 128 -14.50 -0.15 8.94
N ILE A 129 -14.25 0.26 10.18
CA ILE A 129 -13.89 1.64 10.53
C ILE A 129 -12.56 2.05 9.86
N LEU A 130 -11.57 1.16 9.85
CA LEU A 130 -10.29 1.42 9.19
C LEU A 130 -10.42 1.39 7.67
N ASN A 131 -11.24 0.51 7.11
CA ASN A 131 -11.52 0.47 5.68
C ASN A 131 -12.23 1.74 5.20
N GLN A 132 -13.23 2.23 5.91
CA GLN A 132 -13.89 3.52 5.61
C GLN A 132 -12.89 4.68 5.69
N THR A 133 -12.01 4.68 6.69
CA THR A 133 -10.98 5.71 6.84
C THR A 133 -9.95 5.65 5.70
N LEU A 134 -9.58 4.45 5.26
CA LEU A 134 -8.67 4.23 4.12
C LEU A 134 -9.30 4.71 2.79
N SER A 135 -10.59 4.44 2.58
CA SER A 135 -11.32 4.91 1.40
C SER A 135 -11.38 6.44 1.33
N GLU A 136 -11.62 7.10 2.46
CA GLU A 136 -11.59 8.56 2.53
C GLU A 136 -10.18 9.11 2.27
N ALA A 137 -9.17 8.49 2.87
CA ALA A 137 -7.77 8.82 2.64
C ALA A 137 -7.37 8.67 1.15
N TRP A 138 -7.93 7.67 0.45
CA TRP A 138 -7.73 7.49 -0.99
C TRP A 138 -8.30 8.65 -1.80
N THR A 139 -9.50 9.10 -1.45
CA THR A 139 -10.17 10.24 -2.11
C THR A 139 -9.41 11.55 -1.90
N LEU A 140 -8.89 11.78 -0.69
CA LEU A 140 -8.11 12.97 -0.35
C LEU A 140 -6.69 12.96 -1.00
N GLY A 141 -6.13 11.79 -1.26
CA GLY A 141 -4.79 11.64 -1.81
C GLY A 141 -3.68 11.98 -0.81
N ARG A 142 -3.23 13.23 -0.80
CA ARG A 142 -2.30 13.76 0.20
C ARG A 142 -3.05 14.68 1.16
N PHE A 143 -2.99 14.42 2.45
CA PHE A 143 -3.84 15.10 3.42
C PHE A 143 -3.19 15.21 4.80
N THR A 144 -3.69 16.14 5.59
CA THR A 144 -3.37 16.29 7.02
C THR A 144 -4.42 15.57 7.88
N ALA A 145 -4.15 15.41 9.17
CA ALA A 145 -5.15 14.89 10.10
C ALA A 145 -6.40 15.82 10.19
N GLY A 146 -6.20 17.12 9.98
CA GLY A 146 -7.30 18.11 9.95
C GLY A 146 -8.20 17.91 8.73
N ASP A 147 -7.64 17.70 7.56
CA ASP A 147 -8.41 17.45 6.32
C ASP A 147 -9.30 16.22 6.48
N LEU A 148 -8.73 15.12 6.99
CA LEU A 148 -9.47 13.88 7.20
C LEU A 148 -10.54 14.03 8.30
N ALA A 149 -10.26 14.82 9.35
CA ALA A 149 -11.24 15.11 10.41
C ALA A 149 -12.43 15.89 9.84
N GLY A 150 -12.15 16.91 9.03
CA GLY A 150 -13.19 17.71 8.36
C GLY A 150 -14.03 16.87 7.40
N SER A 151 -13.39 16.07 6.57
CA SER A 151 -14.06 15.23 5.57
C SER A 151 -14.96 14.16 6.21
N MET A 152 -14.49 13.50 7.26
CA MET A 152 -15.26 12.45 7.95
C MET A 152 -16.21 12.96 9.05
N GLY A 153 -16.19 14.25 9.40
CA GLY A 153 -16.98 14.81 10.51
C GLY A 153 -16.59 14.23 11.87
N LEU A 154 -15.30 13.90 12.07
CA LEU A 154 -14.79 13.26 13.27
C LEU A 154 -13.97 14.21 14.14
N SER A 155 -13.87 13.87 15.43
CA SER A 155 -12.97 14.61 16.32
C SER A 155 -11.50 14.37 15.96
N PRO A 156 -10.59 15.34 16.16
CA PRO A 156 -9.16 15.19 15.92
C PRO A 156 -8.55 13.99 16.65
N GLN A 157 -9.03 13.69 17.86
CA GLN A 157 -8.56 12.53 18.63
C GLN A 157 -8.92 11.20 17.94
N ALA A 158 -10.17 11.07 17.46
CA ALA A 158 -10.62 9.86 16.76
C ALA A 158 -9.81 9.64 15.47
N VAL A 159 -9.61 10.69 14.68
CA VAL A 159 -8.81 10.63 13.44
C VAL A 159 -7.37 10.25 13.73
N ASN A 160 -6.73 10.87 14.72
CA ASN A 160 -5.34 10.55 15.07
C ASN A 160 -5.17 9.07 15.49
N ASN A 161 -6.15 8.50 16.20
CA ASN A 161 -6.12 7.08 16.56
C ASN A 161 -6.22 6.17 15.33
N ARG A 162 -7.11 6.49 14.38
CA ARG A 162 -7.25 5.74 13.12
C ARG A 162 -6.01 5.87 12.24
N LEU A 163 -5.45 7.07 12.09
CA LEU A 163 -4.21 7.31 11.34
C LEU A 163 -3.03 6.54 11.93
N LYS A 164 -2.86 6.55 13.26
CA LYS A 164 -1.83 5.74 13.93
C LYS A 164 -2.01 4.26 13.64
N ALA A 165 -3.25 3.77 13.65
CA ALA A 165 -3.54 2.37 13.34
C ALA A 165 -3.20 2.02 11.88
N LEU A 166 -3.54 2.87 10.90
CA LEU A 166 -3.23 2.66 9.48
C LEU A 166 -1.73 2.76 9.19
N VAL A 167 -1.03 3.73 9.79
CA VAL A 167 0.43 3.87 9.66
C VAL A 167 1.15 2.63 10.23
N ARG A 168 0.74 2.16 11.41
CA ARG A 168 1.33 0.96 12.02
C ARG A 168 1.13 -0.30 11.18
N ARG A 169 0.07 -0.37 10.39
CA ARG A 169 -0.23 -1.46 9.45
C ARG A 169 0.42 -1.28 8.08
N GLY A 170 1.20 -0.20 7.89
CA GLY A 170 1.82 0.11 6.60
C GLY A 170 0.84 0.57 5.50
N ALA A 171 -0.44 0.80 5.84
CA ALA A 171 -1.46 1.26 4.90
C ALA A 171 -1.35 2.76 4.59
N LEU A 172 -0.72 3.54 5.46
CA LEU A 172 -0.39 4.96 5.23
C LEU A 172 1.08 5.23 5.51
N ARG A 173 1.66 6.09 4.71
CA ARG A 173 2.92 6.78 5.00
C ARG A 173 2.63 8.12 5.64
N ARG A 174 3.55 8.59 6.49
CA ARG A 174 3.50 9.96 7.03
C ARG A 174 4.85 10.63 6.84
N ALA A 175 4.83 11.89 6.51
CA ALA A 175 6.00 12.75 6.45
C ALA A 175 5.79 13.98 7.31
N LEU A 176 6.84 14.41 8.03
CA LEU A 176 6.82 15.65 8.77
C LEU A 176 7.12 16.79 7.79
N VAL A 177 6.30 17.81 7.79
CA VAL A 177 6.52 19.03 7.01
C VAL A 177 6.53 20.25 7.93
N ILE A 178 7.25 21.29 7.53
CA ILE A 178 7.27 22.59 8.18
C ILE A 178 6.60 23.57 7.21
N PRO A 179 5.32 23.94 7.45
CA PRO A 179 4.63 24.93 6.62
C PRO A 179 5.34 26.28 6.64
N ALA A 180 5.14 27.10 5.61
CA ALA A 180 5.72 28.44 5.52
C ALA A 180 5.34 29.38 6.68
N GLY A 181 4.23 29.09 7.36
CA GLY A 181 3.76 29.80 8.56
C GLY A 181 4.38 29.34 9.87
N GLY A 182 5.34 28.40 9.83
CA GLY A 182 5.94 27.76 11.02
C GLY A 182 5.06 26.65 11.60
N GLY A 183 5.61 25.96 12.61
CA GLY A 183 4.96 24.77 13.17
C GLY A 183 5.42 23.48 12.51
N LYS A 184 5.01 22.34 13.09
CA LYS A 184 5.30 20.99 12.56
C LYS A 184 3.98 20.30 12.27
N GLU A 185 3.80 19.79 11.06
CA GLU A 185 2.60 19.11 10.62
C GLU A 185 2.95 17.77 9.95
N PHE A 186 2.09 16.77 10.12
CA PHE A 186 2.23 15.51 9.40
C PHE A 186 1.31 15.48 8.18
N ILE A 187 1.89 15.17 7.02
CA ILE A 187 1.15 14.82 5.81
C ILE A 187 1.12 13.30 5.68
N TYR A 188 -0.04 12.79 5.31
CA TYR A 188 -0.32 11.37 5.09
C TYR A 188 -0.61 11.11 3.63
N ALA A 189 -0.24 9.91 3.16
CA ALA A 189 -0.59 9.40 1.84
C ALA A 189 -0.58 7.87 1.84
N ILE A 190 -1.37 7.27 0.95
CA ILE A 190 -1.30 5.83 0.69
C ILE A 190 0.01 5.54 -0.08
N PRO A 191 0.74 4.44 0.22
CA PRO A 191 1.93 4.05 -0.52
C PRO A 191 1.62 3.85 -2.01
N GLU A 192 2.36 4.50 -2.91
CA GLU A 192 2.15 4.37 -4.35
C GLU A 192 2.73 3.04 -4.88
N ASN A 193 1.96 2.32 -5.69
CA ASN A 193 2.46 1.23 -6.53
C ASN A 193 2.89 1.79 -7.90
N LYS A 194 4.14 2.20 -8.04
CA LYS A 194 4.63 2.90 -9.26
C LYS A 194 4.59 2.06 -10.55
N SER A 195 4.29 0.76 -10.50
CA SER A 195 4.21 -0.05 -11.72
C SER A 195 2.97 0.22 -12.58
N GLU A 196 1.91 0.78 -12.03
CA GLU A 196 0.64 1.02 -12.76
C GLU A 196 0.56 2.40 -13.43
N LYS A 197 1.26 3.41 -12.92
CA LYS A 197 1.24 4.77 -13.53
C LYS A 197 1.86 4.82 -14.95
N ARG A 198 2.67 3.84 -15.35
CA ARG A 198 3.20 3.76 -16.74
C ARG A 198 2.17 3.25 -17.76
N ALA A 199 1.13 2.55 -17.34
CA ALA A 199 0.10 2.02 -18.25
C ALA A 199 -1.06 3.00 -18.47
N ALA A 200 -1.34 3.90 -17.54
CA ALA A 200 -2.45 4.86 -17.61
C ALA A 200 -2.08 6.21 -18.28
N GLY A 201 -0.81 6.48 -18.53
CA GLY A 201 -0.29 7.74 -19.08
C GLY A 201 -0.17 7.81 -20.62
N GLY A 202 -0.59 6.79 -21.35
CA GLY A 202 -0.42 6.70 -22.81
C GLY A 202 -1.72 6.80 -23.60
N GLY A 203 -2.45 7.90 -23.57
CA GLY A 203 -3.65 7.99 -24.37
C GLY A 203 -4.35 9.36 -24.36
N SER A 204 -3.65 10.41 -24.79
CA SER A 204 -4.36 11.60 -25.28
C SER A 204 -3.53 12.27 -26.37
N GLN A 205 -3.57 11.71 -27.57
CA GLN A 205 -3.22 12.46 -28.77
C GLN A 205 -4.44 13.28 -29.16
N LEU A 206 -4.39 14.56 -28.86
CA LEU A 206 -5.28 15.58 -29.44
C LEU A 206 -5.04 15.61 -30.96
N GLY A 207 -6.02 15.13 -31.72
CA GLY A 207 -6.07 15.26 -33.16
C GLY A 207 -6.16 16.73 -33.57
N ILE A 208 -5.12 17.24 -34.18
CA ILE A 208 -5.12 18.54 -34.83
C ILE A 208 -5.89 18.39 -36.13
N VAL A 209 -7.13 18.91 -36.16
CA VAL A 209 -7.91 19.06 -37.38
C VAL A 209 -7.32 20.20 -38.22
N SER A 210 -6.60 19.83 -39.26
CA SER A 210 -6.14 20.74 -40.31
C SER A 210 -7.30 21.23 -41.17
N ARG A 211 -7.74 22.48 -41.03
CA ARG A 211 -8.65 23.13 -41.97
C ARG A 211 -7.86 23.54 -43.22
N ARG A 212 -8.04 22.82 -44.33
CA ARG A 212 -7.66 23.25 -45.63
C ARG A 212 -8.60 24.39 -46.07
N ARG A 213 -8.05 25.57 -46.31
CA ARG A 213 -8.70 26.64 -47.06
C ARG A 213 -8.58 26.30 -48.52
N THR A 214 -9.73 26.10 -49.20
CA THR A 214 -9.83 26.22 -50.65
C THR A 214 -10.00 27.69 -51.04
N ARG A 215 -9.11 28.17 -51.88
CA ARG A 215 -9.30 29.40 -52.66
C ARG A 215 -9.83 29.01 -54.03
N SER A 216 -10.87 29.68 -54.47
CA SER A 216 -11.17 30.10 -55.86
C SER A 216 -11.57 31.55 -55.83
#